data_a153a4fa056ad12faa2376433b4ad1f9
#
_entry.id   a153a4fa056ad12faa2376433b4ad1f9
#
_cell.length_a   1.000
_cell.length_b   1.000
_cell.length_c   1.000
_cell.angle_alpha   90.00
_cell.angle_beta   90.00
_cell.angle_gamma   90.00
#
_symmetry.space_group_name_H-M   'P 1'
#
loop_
_entity.id
_entity.type
_entity.pdbx_description
1 polymer ?
#
loop_
_entity_poly.entity_id
_entity_poly.type
_entity_poly.pdbx_seq_one_letter_code
_entity_poly.pdbx_strand_id
1 'polypeptide(L)'
;MLLYLLAAILIVLLILLYHYLPNKKIYACFCVTLAVLGIASYLFFPHAPKQEVMTDEQKYDIFQQQQIFATWYTDYQKNVKDLDHNWRWYHQILEDFKEDNISIQTAYVRLKQLEEDEKALTAKIATSAPPLELHDANYDLATAMLQKTKAYAEAQQKAITLTRAASDPQRLTTDDQEEQSRMLQTVMEKESPVALFTAEEIAQLQANLAISEEMEQ
;
A
#
# COMPACT_ATOMS: atom_id res chain seq x y z
N MET A 1 0.24 -40.90 -3.19
CA MET A 1 1.29 -41.90 -3.22
C MET A 1 2.14 -41.91 -1.96
N LEU A 2 2.76 -40.83 -1.53
CA LEU A 2 3.61 -40.75 -0.32
C LEU A 2 2.91 -41.22 0.96
N LEU A 3 1.64 -40.88 1.15
CA LEU A 3 0.85 -41.26 2.33
C LEU A 3 0.61 -42.75 2.46
N TYR A 4 0.36 -43.45 1.33
CA TYR A 4 0.22 -44.91 1.32
C TYR A 4 1.52 -45.65 1.60
N LEU A 5 2.65 -45.07 1.15
CA LEU A 5 3.98 -45.61 1.43
C LEU A 5 4.34 -45.46 2.91
N LEU A 6 4.04 -44.32 3.52
CA LEU A 6 4.20 -44.09 4.96
C LEU A 6 3.32 -45.03 5.80
N ALA A 7 2.05 -45.24 5.40
CA ALA A 7 1.15 -46.14 6.07
C ALA A 7 1.66 -47.63 5.98
N ALA A 8 2.16 -48.04 4.83
CA ALA A 8 2.74 -49.37 4.66
C ALA A 8 3.98 -49.58 5.55
N ILE A 9 4.88 -48.60 5.62
CA ILE A 9 6.07 -48.64 6.50
C ILE A 9 5.64 -48.73 7.97
N LEU A 10 4.63 -47.97 8.38
CA LEU A 10 4.11 -47.96 9.75
C LEU A 10 3.53 -49.34 10.12
N ILE A 11 2.77 -49.97 9.22
CA ILE A 11 2.21 -51.32 9.43
C ILE A 11 3.34 -52.38 9.59
N VAL A 12 4.35 -52.33 8.74
CA VAL A 12 5.51 -53.25 8.84
C VAL A 12 6.23 -53.07 10.18
N LEU A 13 6.40 -51.83 10.61
CA LEU A 13 7.08 -51.50 11.88
C LEU A 13 6.26 -51.98 13.08
N LEU A 14 4.94 -51.87 13.07
CA LEU A 14 4.04 -52.40 14.09
C LEU A 14 4.10 -53.94 14.16
N ILE A 15 4.18 -54.64 13.04
CA ILE A 15 4.30 -56.09 12.99
C ILE A 15 5.66 -56.55 13.59
N LEU A 16 6.74 -55.85 13.23
CA LEU A 16 8.08 -56.12 13.81
C LEU A 16 8.10 -55.88 15.32
N LEU A 17 7.50 -54.76 15.78
CA LEU A 17 7.42 -54.43 17.19
C LEU A 17 6.64 -55.48 17.99
N TYR A 18 5.54 -56.01 17.42
CA TYR A 18 4.76 -57.10 18.03
C TYR A 18 5.57 -58.37 18.21
N HIS A 19 6.44 -58.66 17.27
CA HIS A 19 7.27 -59.90 17.32
C HIS A 19 8.46 -59.77 18.28
N TYR A 20 9.05 -58.57 18.43
CA TYR A 20 10.25 -58.35 19.25
C TYR A 20 9.96 -57.97 20.71
N LEU A 21 8.79 -57.48 21.04
CA LEU A 21 8.45 -57.05 22.41
C LEU A 21 7.98 -58.24 23.27
N PRO A 22 8.69 -58.58 24.37
CA PRO A 22 8.32 -59.69 25.24
C PRO A 22 7.06 -59.43 26.06
N ASN A 23 6.65 -58.14 26.20
CA ASN A 23 5.50 -57.75 27.03
C ASN A 23 4.39 -57.17 26.16
N LYS A 24 3.34 -57.97 25.87
CA LYS A 24 2.20 -57.58 25.04
C LYS A 24 1.38 -56.37 25.58
N LYS A 25 1.48 -56.10 26.91
CA LYS A 25 0.81 -54.93 27.52
C LYS A 25 1.48 -53.61 27.08
N ILE A 26 2.80 -53.59 26.94
CA ILE A 26 3.56 -52.40 26.45
C ILE A 26 3.23 -52.14 25.00
N TYR A 27 3.12 -53.21 24.18
CA TYR A 27 2.69 -53.07 22.78
C TYR A 27 1.28 -52.47 22.65
N ALA A 28 0.31 -52.94 23.46
CA ALA A 28 -1.05 -52.41 23.46
C ALA A 28 -1.06 -50.92 23.84
N CYS A 29 -0.30 -50.52 24.85
CA CYS A 29 -0.18 -49.13 25.28
C CYS A 29 0.38 -48.23 24.15
N PHE A 30 1.41 -48.75 23.43
CA PHE A 30 2.00 -48.05 22.29
C PHE A 30 1.02 -47.88 21.12
N CYS A 31 0.23 -48.89 20.80
CA CYS A 31 -0.81 -48.78 19.76
C CYS A 31 -1.90 -47.79 20.13
N VAL A 32 -2.32 -47.73 21.40
CA VAL A 32 -3.29 -46.72 21.88
C VAL A 32 -2.75 -45.31 21.78
N THR A 33 -1.49 -45.10 22.18
CA THR A 33 -0.85 -43.76 22.04
C THR A 33 -0.73 -43.32 20.60
N LEU A 34 -0.39 -44.20 19.67
CA LEU A 34 -0.34 -43.90 18.24
C LEU A 34 -1.73 -43.58 17.68
N ALA A 35 -2.77 -44.31 18.09
CA ALA A 35 -4.15 -44.03 17.69
C ALA A 35 -4.64 -42.68 18.21
N VAL A 36 -4.35 -42.35 19.48
CA VAL A 36 -4.69 -41.05 20.07
C VAL A 36 -3.95 -39.91 19.36
N LEU A 37 -2.65 -40.06 19.07
CA LEU A 37 -1.86 -39.09 18.31
C LEU A 37 -2.37 -38.93 16.88
N GLY A 38 -2.79 -39.98 16.21
CA GLY A 38 -3.38 -39.97 14.88
C GLY A 38 -4.72 -39.20 14.86
N ILE A 39 -5.59 -39.49 15.86
CA ILE A 39 -6.87 -38.79 15.99
C ILE A 39 -6.64 -37.30 16.36
N ALA A 40 -5.74 -37.03 17.28
CA ALA A 40 -5.39 -35.64 17.63
C ALA A 40 -4.82 -34.90 16.43
N SER A 41 -3.91 -35.50 15.68
CA SER A 41 -3.37 -34.93 14.45
C SER A 41 -4.46 -34.63 13.42
N TYR A 42 -5.42 -35.55 13.24
CA TYR A 42 -6.55 -35.33 12.33
C TYR A 42 -7.47 -34.19 12.77
N LEU A 43 -7.67 -34.00 14.08
CA LEU A 43 -8.54 -32.97 14.63
C LEU A 43 -7.87 -31.59 14.73
N PHE A 44 -6.56 -31.56 15.00
CA PHE A 44 -5.81 -30.33 15.24
C PHE A 44 -5.08 -29.78 14.01
N PHE A 45 -4.73 -30.63 13.01
CA PHE A 45 -4.24 -30.10 11.76
C PHE A 45 -5.42 -29.64 10.90
N PRO A 46 -5.53 -28.34 10.62
CA PRO A 46 -6.56 -27.86 9.71
C PRO A 46 -6.40 -28.59 8.38
N HIS A 47 -7.45 -29.26 7.96
CA HIS A 47 -7.52 -29.82 6.61
C HIS A 47 -7.23 -28.68 5.67
N ALA A 48 -6.21 -28.80 4.82
CA ALA A 48 -5.91 -27.80 3.82
C ALA A 48 -7.24 -27.42 3.14
N PRO A 49 -7.62 -26.13 3.11
CA PRO A 49 -8.86 -25.71 2.47
C PRO A 49 -8.85 -26.34 1.07
N LYS A 50 -9.91 -27.03 0.71
CA LYS A 50 -10.10 -27.47 -0.67
C LYS A 50 -9.94 -26.22 -1.51
N GLN A 51 -8.89 -26.14 -2.33
CA GLN A 51 -8.80 -25.08 -3.35
C GLN A 51 -10.08 -25.25 -4.18
N GLU A 52 -11.04 -24.37 -3.96
CA GLU A 52 -12.18 -24.26 -4.83
C GLU A 52 -11.63 -23.92 -6.21
N VAL A 53 -11.73 -24.85 -7.12
CA VAL A 53 -11.31 -24.64 -8.50
C VAL A 53 -12.27 -23.58 -9.05
N MET A 54 -11.74 -22.36 -9.23
CA MET A 54 -12.52 -21.25 -9.79
C MET A 54 -13.14 -21.67 -11.13
N THR A 55 -14.40 -21.36 -11.28
CA THR A 55 -15.10 -21.58 -12.56
C THR A 55 -14.52 -20.65 -13.62
N ASP A 56 -14.66 -21.01 -14.89
CA ASP A 56 -14.18 -20.15 -15.99
C ASP A 56 -14.89 -18.78 -16.02
N GLU A 57 -16.13 -18.72 -15.55
CA GLU A 57 -16.90 -17.48 -15.39
C GLU A 57 -16.29 -16.58 -14.30
N GLN A 58 -15.90 -17.14 -13.15
CA GLN A 58 -15.22 -16.39 -12.09
C GLN A 58 -13.85 -15.87 -12.52
N LYS A 59 -13.09 -16.67 -13.29
CA LYS A 59 -11.80 -16.22 -13.85
C LYS A 59 -11.98 -15.06 -14.82
N TYR A 60 -12.99 -15.13 -15.68
CA TYR A 60 -13.30 -14.07 -16.63
C TYR A 60 -13.70 -12.77 -15.93
N ASP A 61 -14.52 -12.87 -14.89
CA ASP A 61 -14.94 -11.72 -14.08
C ASP A 61 -13.74 -11.05 -13.39
N ILE A 62 -12.88 -11.83 -12.73
CA ILE A 62 -11.64 -11.30 -12.12
C ILE A 62 -10.76 -10.63 -13.17
N PHE A 63 -10.59 -11.22 -14.34
CA PHE A 63 -9.80 -10.63 -15.40
C PHE A 63 -10.38 -9.29 -15.88
N GLN A 64 -11.70 -9.18 -16.00
CA GLN A 64 -12.33 -7.88 -16.30
C GLN A 64 -12.09 -6.86 -15.21
N GLN A 65 -12.26 -7.23 -13.95
CA GLN A 65 -12.00 -6.34 -12.80
C GLN A 65 -10.54 -5.89 -12.75
N GLN A 66 -9.57 -6.77 -13.05
CA GLN A 66 -8.16 -6.43 -13.18
C GLN A 66 -7.91 -5.36 -14.25
N GLN A 67 -8.51 -5.50 -15.43
CA GLN A 67 -8.33 -4.53 -16.52
C GLN A 67 -8.91 -3.15 -16.17
N ILE A 68 -10.11 -3.13 -15.61
CA ILE A 68 -10.78 -1.90 -15.17
C ILE A 68 -9.91 -1.19 -14.11
N PHE A 69 -9.47 -1.93 -13.11
CA PHE A 69 -8.60 -1.40 -12.05
C PHE A 69 -7.27 -0.91 -12.60
N ALA A 70 -6.57 -1.69 -13.43
CA ALA A 70 -5.26 -1.33 -13.96
C ALA A 70 -5.29 -0.03 -14.77
N THR A 71 -6.34 0.20 -15.56
CA THR A 71 -6.51 1.43 -16.32
C THR A 71 -6.65 2.63 -15.39
N TRP A 72 -7.55 2.56 -14.42
CA TRP A 72 -7.74 3.61 -13.43
C TRP A 72 -6.50 3.84 -12.56
N TYR A 73 -5.87 2.75 -12.12
CA TYR A 73 -4.69 2.80 -11.24
C TYR A 73 -3.48 3.47 -11.91
N THR A 74 -3.33 3.30 -13.22
CA THR A 74 -2.30 3.99 -13.99
C THR A 74 -2.47 5.51 -13.92
N ASP A 75 -3.68 6.02 -14.08
CA ASP A 75 -3.99 7.44 -13.97
C ASP A 75 -3.85 7.94 -12.52
N TYR A 76 -4.25 7.12 -11.55
CA TYR A 76 -4.05 7.40 -10.13
C TYR A 76 -2.56 7.53 -9.78
N GLN A 77 -1.73 6.56 -10.19
CA GLN A 77 -0.27 6.59 -9.97
C GLN A 77 0.37 7.82 -10.61
N LYS A 78 -0.09 8.22 -11.79
CA LYS A 78 0.41 9.44 -12.44
C LYS A 78 0.12 10.67 -11.57
N ASN A 79 -1.09 10.79 -11.05
CA ASN A 79 -1.44 11.92 -10.18
C ASN A 79 -0.59 11.93 -8.89
N VAL A 80 -0.35 10.76 -8.28
CA VAL A 80 0.53 10.65 -7.09
C VAL A 80 1.97 11.06 -7.44
N LYS A 81 2.50 10.60 -8.57
CA LYS A 81 3.84 11.01 -9.03
C LYS A 81 3.95 12.51 -9.30
N ASP A 82 2.90 13.11 -9.85
CA ASP A 82 2.86 14.57 -10.09
C ASP A 82 2.83 15.34 -8.75
N LEU A 83 2.08 14.86 -7.73
CA LEU A 83 2.10 15.42 -6.37
C LEU A 83 3.51 15.32 -5.73
N ASP A 84 4.15 14.15 -5.83
CA ASP A 84 5.51 13.95 -5.32
C ASP A 84 6.54 14.83 -6.04
N HIS A 85 6.36 15.05 -7.34
CA HIS A 85 7.20 15.95 -8.12
C HIS A 85 7.05 17.39 -7.63
N ASN A 86 5.82 17.88 -7.50
CA ASN A 86 5.54 19.24 -7.02
C ASN A 86 6.07 19.45 -5.60
N TRP A 87 5.93 18.45 -4.72
CA TRP A 87 6.43 18.51 -3.35
C TRP A 87 7.96 18.57 -3.28
N ARG A 88 8.66 17.78 -4.10
CA ARG A 88 10.12 17.88 -4.23
C ARG A 88 10.56 19.23 -4.77
N TRP A 89 9.85 19.76 -5.77
CA TRP A 89 10.13 21.07 -6.33
C TRP A 89 9.94 22.19 -5.30
N TYR A 90 8.88 22.10 -4.49
CA TYR A 90 8.65 22.99 -3.36
C TYR A 90 9.84 23.01 -2.38
N HIS A 91 10.29 21.86 -1.94
CA HIS A 91 11.46 21.78 -1.06
C HIS A 91 12.74 22.32 -1.71
N GLN A 92 12.95 22.05 -2.99
CA GLN A 92 14.11 22.56 -3.71
C GLN A 92 14.12 24.10 -3.76
N ILE A 93 12.97 24.74 -3.99
CA ILE A 93 12.86 26.20 -3.99
C ILE A 93 13.26 26.78 -2.63
N LEU A 94 12.79 26.18 -1.53
CA LEU A 94 13.11 26.63 -0.19
C LEU A 94 14.59 26.40 0.18
N GLU A 95 15.17 25.30 -0.24
CA GLU A 95 16.59 25.01 0.01
C GLU A 95 17.48 25.92 -0.84
N ASP A 96 17.17 26.12 -2.14
CA ASP A 96 17.89 27.08 -3.00
C ASP A 96 17.88 28.50 -2.40
N PHE A 97 16.75 28.91 -1.82
CA PHE A 97 16.64 30.21 -1.16
C PHE A 97 17.45 30.26 0.16
N LYS A 98 17.38 29.22 0.97
CA LYS A 98 18.12 29.12 2.23
C LYS A 98 19.63 29.15 2.01
N GLU A 99 20.13 28.52 0.94
CA GLU A 99 21.54 28.47 0.56
C GLU A 99 22.02 29.72 -0.20
N ASP A 100 21.18 30.75 -0.35
CA ASP A 100 21.46 32.00 -1.11
C ASP A 100 21.72 31.76 -2.62
N ASN A 101 21.25 30.64 -3.14
CA ASN A 101 21.35 30.32 -4.58
C ASN A 101 20.34 31.12 -5.41
N ILE A 102 19.25 31.57 -4.81
CA ILE A 102 18.20 32.39 -5.44
C ILE A 102 17.75 33.52 -4.51
N SER A 103 17.32 34.63 -5.09
CA SER A 103 16.72 35.74 -4.34
C SER A 103 15.28 35.42 -3.90
N ILE A 104 14.77 36.18 -2.91
CA ILE A 104 13.38 36.06 -2.47
C ILE A 104 12.38 36.34 -3.61
N GLN A 105 12.69 37.26 -4.52
CA GLN A 105 11.88 37.53 -5.70
C GLN A 105 11.81 36.31 -6.63
N THR A 106 12.94 35.61 -6.81
CA THR A 106 13.01 34.39 -7.61
C THR A 106 12.22 33.27 -6.94
N ALA A 107 12.38 33.10 -5.61
CA ALA A 107 11.63 32.12 -4.83
C ALA A 107 10.11 32.38 -4.95
N TYR A 108 9.69 33.63 -4.78
CA TYR A 108 8.28 34.00 -4.94
C TYR A 108 7.71 33.67 -6.32
N VAL A 109 8.45 33.97 -7.40
CA VAL A 109 8.00 33.67 -8.77
C VAL A 109 7.88 32.17 -9.01
N ARG A 110 8.88 31.39 -8.54
CA ARG A 110 8.86 29.92 -8.65
C ARG A 110 7.72 29.30 -7.82
N LEU A 111 7.50 29.78 -6.60
CA LEU A 111 6.39 29.34 -5.73
C LEU A 111 5.03 29.71 -6.33
N LYS A 112 4.91 30.87 -6.99
CA LYS A 112 3.68 31.25 -7.68
C LYS A 112 3.35 30.29 -8.83
N GLN A 113 4.33 29.95 -9.66
CA GLN A 113 4.14 28.96 -10.72
C GLN A 113 3.76 27.59 -10.16
N LEU A 114 4.44 27.15 -9.13
CA LEU A 114 4.15 25.90 -8.47
C LEU A 114 2.73 25.86 -7.84
N GLU A 115 2.27 27.00 -7.27
CA GLU A 115 0.90 27.12 -6.75
C GLU A 115 -0.15 26.94 -7.86
N GLU A 116 0.09 27.49 -9.05
CA GLU A 116 -0.79 27.34 -10.20
C GLU A 116 -0.84 25.88 -10.69
N ASP A 117 0.31 25.23 -10.79
CA ASP A 117 0.44 23.83 -11.19
C ASP A 117 -0.24 22.90 -10.16
N GLU A 118 0.01 23.12 -8.87
CA GLU A 118 -0.58 22.34 -7.77
C GLU A 118 -2.10 22.53 -7.69
N LYS A 119 -2.58 23.74 -7.90
CA LYS A 119 -4.03 24.01 -7.95
C LYS A 119 -4.71 23.28 -9.09
N ALA A 120 -4.08 23.23 -10.26
CA ALA A 120 -4.61 22.49 -11.41
C ALA A 120 -4.64 20.97 -11.12
N LEU A 121 -3.57 20.44 -10.51
CA LEU A 121 -3.47 19.04 -10.14
C LEU A 121 -4.50 18.65 -9.05
N THR A 122 -4.62 19.47 -8.00
CA THR A 122 -5.61 19.26 -6.92
C THR A 122 -7.04 19.27 -7.48
N ALA A 123 -7.37 20.21 -8.38
CA ALA A 123 -8.66 20.24 -9.04
C ALA A 123 -8.94 18.99 -9.88
N LYS A 124 -7.92 18.50 -10.62
CA LYS A 124 -8.01 17.26 -11.37
C LYS A 124 -8.27 16.04 -10.45
N ILE A 125 -7.53 15.94 -9.34
CA ILE A 125 -7.71 14.87 -8.35
C ILE A 125 -9.08 14.97 -7.67
N ALA A 126 -9.55 16.17 -7.34
CA ALA A 126 -10.86 16.40 -6.72
C ALA A 126 -12.01 15.90 -7.57
N THR A 127 -11.92 16.02 -8.90
CA THR A 127 -12.93 15.53 -9.85
C THR A 127 -12.77 14.06 -10.24
N SER A 128 -11.68 13.41 -9.85
CA SER A 128 -11.46 12.00 -10.13
C SER A 128 -12.39 11.11 -9.29
N ALA A 129 -12.79 9.99 -9.88
CA ALA A 129 -13.57 8.93 -9.22
C ALA A 129 -13.07 7.55 -9.66
N PRO A 130 -13.20 6.51 -8.82
CA PRO A 130 -12.99 5.14 -9.26
C PRO A 130 -14.05 4.72 -10.29
N PRO A 131 -13.75 3.74 -11.16
CA PRO A 131 -14.72 3.20 -12.10
C PRO A 131 -15.90 2.55 -11.36
N LEU A 132 -17.12 2.87 -11.81
CA LEU A 132 -18.35 2.30 -11.22
C LEU A 132 -18.50 0.80 -11.48
N GLU A 133 -17.76 0.28 -12.45
CA GLU A 133 -17.74 -1.13 -12.84
C GLU A 133 -16.90 -2.00 -11.88
N LEU A 134 -16.16 -1.41 -10.94
CA LEU A 134 -15.49 -2.15 -9.89
C LEU A 134 -16.52 -2.74 -8.92
N HIS A 135 -16.30 -3.97 -8.48
CA HIS A 135 -17.14 -4.60 -7.45
C HIS A 135 -17.09 -3.82 -6.14
N ASP A 136 -18.18 -3.84 -5.37
CA ASP A 136 -18.40 -3.00 -4.20
C ASP A 136 -17.19 -2.88 -3.27
N ALA A 137 -16.59 -4.01 -2.87
CA ALA A 137 -15.43 -3.99 -1.98
C ALA A 137 -14.20 -3.33 -2.59
N ASN A 138 -13.94 -3.53 -3.90
CA ASN A 138 -12.82 -2.93 -4.61
C ASN A 138 -13.07 -1.45 -4.91
N TYR A 139 -14.31 -1.09 -5.18
CA TYR A 139 -14.73 0.30 -5.35
C TYR A 139 -14.53 1.10 -4.06
N ASP A 140 -14.90 0.53 -2.90
CA ASP A 140 -14.73 1.17 -1.60
C ASP A 140 -13.25 1.40 -1.26
N LEU A 141 -12.39 0.41 -1.52
CA LEU A 141 -10.93 0.54 -1.34
C LEU A 141 -10.33 1.62 -2.25
N ALA A 142 -10.68 1.61 -3.54
CA ALA A 142 -10.23 2.63 -4.48
C ALA A 142 -10.73 4.03 -4.10
N THR A 143 -11.95 4.13 -3.56
CA THR A 143 -12.52 5.37 -3.04
C THR A 143 -11.75 5.86 -1.81
N ALA A 144 -11.40 4.97 -0.88
CA ALA A 144 -10.60 5.32 0.31
C ALA A 144 -9.21 5.83 -0.09
N MET A 145 -8.53 5.15 -1.04
CA MET A 145 -7.26 5.64 -1.60
C MET A 145 -7.39 7.05 -2.17
N LEU A 146 -8.41 7.27 -2.99
CA LEU A 146 -8.63 8.57 -3.63
C LEU A 146 -8.95 9.67 -2.61
N GLN A 147 -9.73 9.37 -1.57
CA GLN A 147 -10.02 10.35 -0.51
C GLN A 147 -8.76 10.75 0.27
N LYS A 148 -7.89 9.79 0.61
CA LYS A 148 -6.59 10.07 1.24
C LYS A 148 -5.73 10.96 0.34
N THR A 149 -5.71 10.68 -0.96
CA THR A 149 -4.94 11.44 -1.95
C THR A 149 -5.49 12.86 -2.14
N LYS A 150 -6.81 13.04 -2.13
CA LYS A 150 -7.45 14.37 -2.14
C LYS A 150 -7.05 15.20 -0.93
N ALA A 151 -7.15 14.64 0.26
CA ALA A 151 -6.76 15.31 1.50
C ALA A 151 -5.27 15.69 1.51
N TYR A 152 -4.40 14.80 0.99
CA TYR A 152 -2.98 15.08 0.83
C TYR A 152 -2.72 16.23 -0.15
N ALA A 153 -3.35 16.21 -1.33
CA ALA A 153 -3.20 17.25 -2.34
C ALA A 153 -3.68 18.63 -1.83
N GLU A 154 -4.81 18.69 -1.11
CA GLU A 154 -5.32 19.91 -0.49
C GLU A 154 -4.36 20.47 0.56
N ALA A 155 -3.78 19.61 1.39
CA ALA A 155 -2.81 20.02 2.40
C ALA A 155 -1.51 20.54 1.75
N GLN A 156 -1.03 19.87 0.69
CA GLN A 156 0.13 20.28 -0.09
C GLN A 156 -0.11 21.65 -0.76
N GLN A 157 -1.24 21.80 -1.43
CA GLN A 157 -1.66 23.09 -2.03
C GLN A 157 -1.69 24.21 -0.98
N LYS A 158 -2.25 23.95 0.19
CA LYS A 158 -2.31 24.91 1.30
C LYS A 158 -0.90 25.35 1.73
N ALA A 159 0.02 24.40 1.95
CA ALA A 159 1.39 24.68 2.34
C ALA A 159 2.10 25.58 1.30
N ILE A 160 1.98 25.24 0.02
CA ILE A 160 2.57 26.01 -1.09
C ILE A 160 1.96 27.41 -1.15
N THR A 161 0.64 27.54 -1.05
CA THR A 161 -0.06 28.84 -1.08
C THR A 161 0.38 29.74 0.07
N LEU A 162 0.46 29.22 1.29
CA LEU A 162 0.88 29.99 2.46
C LEU A 162 2.35 30.41 2.38
N THR A 163 3.22 29.54 1.90
CA THR A 163 4.63 29.84 1.70
C THR A 163 4.85 30.88 0.62
N ARG A 164 4.14 30.78 -0.51
CA ARG A 164 4.15 31.82 -1.55
C ARG A 164 3.68 33.16 -0.99
N ALA A 165 2.60 33.19 -0.18
CA ALA A 165 2.11 34.42 0.43
C ALA A 165 3.12 35.01 1.43
N ALA A 166 3.86 34.17 2.18
CA ALA A 166 4.92 34.59 3.09
C ALA A 166 6.17 35.10 2.37
N SER A 167 6.43 34.62 1.14
CA SER A 167 7.57 35.05 0.32
C SER A 167 7.30 36.31 -0.53
N ASP A 168 6.10 36.91 -0.41
CA ASP A 168 5.73 38.10 -1.20
C ASP A 168 6.63 39.31 -0.86
N PRO A 169 7.49 39.78 -1.80
CA PRO A 169 8.43 40.87 -1.54
C PRO A 169 7.76 42.19 -1.07
N GLN A 170 6.48 42.38 -1.38
CA GLN A 170 5.73 43.56 -0.96
C GLN A 170 5.23 43.50 0.48
N ARG A 171 5.29 42.33 1.10
CA ARG A 171 4.80 42.07 2.47
C ARG A 171 5.91 41.75 3.47
N LEU A 172 7.13 41.57 2.99
CA LEU A 172 8.28 41.30 3.85
C LEU A 172 8.54 42.49 4.78
N THR A 173 8.80 42.18 6.04
CA THR A 173 9.09 43.14 7.10
C THR A 173 10.61 43.27 7.38
N THR A 174 11.41 42.43 6.75
CA THR A 174 12.85 42.39 6.91
C THR A 174 13.53 42.13 5.57
N ASP A 175 14.72 42.71 5.39
CA ASP A 175 15.60 42.46 4.25
C ASP A 175 16.66 41.39 4.57
N ASP A 176 16.67 40.86 5.80
CA ASP A 176 17.58 39.81 6.24
C ASP A 176 17.11 38.46 5.68
N GLN A 177 17.96 37.88 4.81
CA GLN A 177 17.68 36.61 4.16
C GLN A 177 17.57 35.44 5.13
N GLU A 178 18.37 35.41 6.19
CA GLU A 178 18.32 34.33 7.19
C GLU A 178 16.98 34.38 7.95
N GLU A 179 16.50 35.57 8.29
CA GLU A 179 15.21 35.75 8.92
C GLU A 179 14.05 35.40 7.98
N GLN A 180 14.13 35.81 6.71
CA GLN A 180 13.16 35.43 5.67
C GLN A 180 13.13 33.91 5.48
N SER A 181 14.31 33.26 5.40
CA SER A 181 14.42 31.79 5.28
C SER A 181 13.80 31.07 6.46
N ARG A 182 14.08 31.49 7.68
CA ARG A 182 13.44 30.92 8.89
C ARG A 182 11.93 31.05 8.88
N MET A 183 11.42 32.19 8.40
CA MET A 183 9.98 32.40 8.28
C MET A 183 9.34 31.42 7.29
N LEU A 184 9.93 31.21 6.11
CA LEU A 184 9.42 30.26 5.12
C LEU A 184 9.51 28.80 5.62
N GLN A 185 10.60 28.44 6.29
CA GLN A 185 10.75 27.12 6.89
C GLN A 185 9.71 26.87 8.00
N THR A 186 9.41 27.87 8.82
CA THR A 186 8.37 27.78 9.85
C THR A 186 6.99 27.50 9.23
N VAL A 187 6.66 28.15 8.10
CA VAL A 187 5.41 27.87 7.37
C VAL A 187 5.43 26.42 6.85
N MET A 188 6.53 26.00 6.23
CA MET A 188 6.69 24.64 5.72
C MET A 188 6.49 23.61 6.84
N GLU A 189 7.19 23.73 7.97
CA GLU A 189 7.10 22.79 9.08
C GLU A 189 5.70 22.69 9.68
N LYS A 190 5.00 23.83 9.78
CA LYS A 190 3.67 23.91 10.37
C LYS A 190 2.57 23.34 9.44
N GLU A 191 2.70 23.58 8.16
CA GLU A 191 1.66 23.27 7.18
C GLU A 191 1.97 22.07 6.29
N SER A 192 3.10 21.38 6.52
CA SER A 192 3.48 20.15 5.78
C SER A 192 2.37 19.11 5.86
N PRO A 193 1.99 18.51 4.73
CA PRO A 193 1.01 17.41 4.73
C PRO A 193 1.54 16.20 5.50
N VAL A 194 0.63 15.48 6.13
CA VAL A 194 0.92 14.13 6.64
C VAL A 194 1.20 13.23 5.44
N ALA A 195 2.21 12.36 5.55
CA ALA A 195 2.59 11.45 4.47
C ALA A 195 1.38 10.67 3.93
N LEU A 196 1.27 10.59 2.60
CA LEU A 196 0.24 9.79 1.94
C LEU A 196 0.50 8.29 2.19
N PHE A 197 -0.44 7.64 2.85
CA PHE A 197 -0.35 6.22 3.17
C PHE A 197 -1.54 5.45 2.60
N THR A 198 -1.34 4.79 1.46
CA THR A 198 -2.35 4.01 0.72
C THR A 198 -1.92 2.55 0.49
N ALA A 199 -0.78 2.13 1.07
CA ALA A 199 -0.23 0.79 0.86
C ALA A 199 -1.17 -0.33 1.32
N GLU A 200 -1.95 -0.11 2.37
CA GLU A 200 -2.89 -1.09 2.89
C GLU A 200 -4.04 -1.35 1.90
N GLU A 201 -4.65 -0.29 1.38
CA GLU A 201 -5.72 -0.38 0.40
C GLU A 201 -5.22 -1.03 -0.91
N ILE A 202 -4.01 -0.68 -1.34
CA ILE A 202 -3.38 -1.27 -2.52
C ILE A 202 -3.16 -2.77 -2.31
N ALA A 203 -2.61 -3.19 -1.17
CA ALA A 203 -2.38 -4.60 -0.87
C ALA A 203 -3.69 -5.40 -0.83
N GLN A 204 -4.76 -4.84 -0.26
CA GLN A 204 -6.06 -5.47 -0.25
C GLN A 204 -6.68 -5.57 -1.66
N LEU A 205 -6.56 -4.53 -2.47
CA LEU A 205 -7.01 -4.54 -3.87
C LEU A 205 -6.25 -5.59 -4.69
N GLN A 206 -4.93 -5.67 -4.54
CA GLN A 206 -4.11 -6.68 -5.20
C GLN A 206 -4.52 -8.10 -4.79
N ALA A 207 -4.77 -8.33 -3.50
CA ALA A 207 -5.24 -9.61 -3.00
C ALA A 207 -6.63 -9.98 -3.53
N ASN A 208 -7.58 -9.04 -3.54
CA ASN A 208 -8.94 -9.26 -4.05
C ASN A 208 -8.94 -9.54 -5.55
N LEU A 209 -8.07 -8.88 -6.29
CA LEU A 209 -7.93 -9.03 -7.74
C LEU A 209 -6.94 -10.14 -8.13
N ALA A 210 -6.36 -10.86 -7.16
CA ALA A 210 -5.33 -11.90 -7.38
C ALA A 210 -4.16 -11.42 -8.28
N ILE A 211 -3.78 -10.14 -8.14
CA ILE A 211 -2.64 -9.55 -8.84
C ILE A 211 -1.37 -9.95 -8.08
N SER A 212 -0.45 -10.66 -8.75
CA SER A 212 0.85 -10.98 -8.14
C SER A 212 1.78 -9.77 -8.14
N GLU A 213 2.61 -9.62 -7.10
CA GLU A 213 3.59 -8.52 -6.97
C GLU A 213 4.62 -8.46 -8.11
N GLU A 214 4.71 -9.50 -8.94
CA GLU A 214 5.65 -9.58 -10.06
C GLU A 214 5.31 -8.67 -11.25
N MET A 215 4.12 -8.06 -11.29
CA MET A 215 3.70 -7.18 -12.40
C MET A 215 4.02 -5.69 -12.19
N GLU A 216 4.63 -5.29 -11.08
CA GLU A 216 5.00 -3.89 -10.79
C GLU A 216 6.43 -3.49 -11.21
N GLN A 217 7.18 -4.33 -11.94
CA GLN A 217 8.56 -4.02 -12.37
C GLN A 217 8.64 -3.52 -13.79
#